data_994c833005ee92694cde84a41f284b9d
#
_entry.id   994c833005ee92694cde84a41f284b9d
#
_cell.length_a   1.000
_cell.length_b   1.000
_cell.length_c   1.000
_cell.angle_alpha   90.00
_cell.angle_beta   90.00
_cell.angle_gamma   90.00
#
_symmetry.space_group_name_H-M   'P 1'
#
loop_
_entity.id
_entity.type
_entity.pdbx_description
1 polymer ?
#
loop_
_entity_poly.entity_id
_entity_poly.type
_entity_poly.pdbx_seq_one_letter_code
_entity_poly.pdbx_strand_id
1 'polypeptide(L)' 'APSRRTDDRRGQVVRTAIILAVAALAVYGGFILLMAERSQG' A
#
# COMPACT_ATOMS: atom_id res chain seq x y z
N ALA A 1 9.94 -17.82 -24.02
CA ALA A 1 9.64 -18.47 -22.77
C ALA A 1 8.54 -17.74 -22.01
N PRO A 2 7.55 -18.50 -21.55
CA PRO A 2 6.45 -17.92 -20.80
C PRO A 2 6.89 -17.29 -19.47
N SER A 3 8.02 -17.69 -18.98
CA SER A 3 8.51 -17.15 -17.73
C SER A 3 8.74 -15.64 -17.78
N ARG A 4 9.19 -15.18 -18.94
CA ARG A 4 9.46 -13.75 -19.11
C ARG A 4 8.19 -12.94 -19.02
N ARG A 5 7.14 -13.44 -19.63
CA ARG A 5 5.86 -12.73 -19.60
C ARG A 5 5.30 -12.69 -18.20
N THR A 6 5.44 -13.78 -17.50
CA THR A 6 4.97 -13.85 -16.13
C THR A 6 5.73 -12.86 -15.25
N ASP A 7 7.04 -12.73 -15.48
CA ASP A 7 7.87 -11.82 -14.71
C ASP A 7 7.45 -10.37 -14.94
N ASP A 8 7.16 -10.02 -16.18
CA ASP A 8 6.74 -8.66 -16.52
C ASP A 8 5.42 -8.33 -15.84
N ARG A 9 4.49 -9.27 -15.89
CA ARG A 9 3.19 -9.06 -15.28
C ARG A 9 3.31 -8.99 -13.76
N ARG A 10 4.18 -9.82 -13.23
CA ARG A 10 4.38 -9.86 -11.79
C ARG A 10 4.92 -8.53 -11.29
N GLY A 11 5.83 -7.95 -12.03
CA GLY A 11 6.38 -6.65 -11.65
C GLY A 11 5.31 -5.59 -11.58
N GLN A 12 4.40 -5.61 -12.55
CA GLN A 12 3.33 -4.63 -12.58
C GLN A 12 2.35 -4.85 -11.45
N VAL A 13 2.00 -6.10 -11.19
CA VAL A 13 1.06 -6.43 -10.13
C VAL A 13 1.65 -6.08 -8.78
N VAL A 14 2.91 -6.41 -8.59
CA VAL A 14 3.59 -6.11 -7.33
C VAL A 14 3.64 -4.60 -7.12
N ARG A 15 3.94 -3.87 -8.18
CA ARG A 15 4.01 -2.42 -8.07
C ARG A 15 2.66 -1.83 -7.66
N THR A 16 1.62 -2.28 -8.32
CA THR A 16 0.28 -1.80 -7.99
C THR A 16 -0.09 -2.17 -6.57
N ALA A 17 0.27 -3.38 -6.15
CA ALA A 17 -0.01 -3.83 -4.81
C ALA A 17 0.72 -2.98 -3.77
N ILE A 18 1.96 -2.64 -4.06
CA ILE A 18 2.74 -1.80 -3.16
C ILE A 18 2.13 -0.41 -3.04
N ILE A 19 1.76 0.16 -4.18
CA ILE A 19 1.15 1.49 -4.17
C ILE A 19 -0.14 1.47 -3.37
N LEU A 20 -0.94 0.45 -3.57
CA LEU A 20 -2.20 0.31 -2.85
C LEU A 20 -1.95 0.13 -1.36
N ALA A 21 -0.95 -0.68 -1.02
CA ALA A 21 -0.63 -0.93 0.38
C ALA A 21 -0.14 0.35 1.06
N VAL A 22 0.69 1.11 0.36
CA VAL A 22 1.20 2.36 0.91
C VAL A 22 0.07 3.36 1.10
N ALA A 23 -0.83 3.42 0.14
CA ALA A 23 -1.98 4.31 0.23
C ALA A 23 -2.86 3.93 1.42
N ALA A 24 -3.12 2.65 1.58
CA ALA A 24 -3.94 2.17 2.68
C ALA A 24 -3.26 2.46 4.02
N LEU A 25 -1.96 2.24 4.07
CA LEU A 25 -1.20 2.51 5.28
C LEU A 25 -1.21 4.00 5.61
N ALA A 26 -1.11 4.84 4.61
CA ALA A 26 -1.14 6.28 4.82
C ALA A 26 -2.48 6.72 5.39
N VAL A 27 -3.56 6.19 4.84
CA VAL A 27 -4.89 6.53 5.33
C VAL A 27 -5.08 6.01 6.75
N TYR A 28 -4.65 4.79 6.99
CA TYR A 28 -4.75 4.20 8.32
C TYR A 28 -3.92 4.97 9.33
N GLY A 29 -2.68 5.25 8.98
CA GLY A 29 -1.79 5.97 9.86
C GLY A 29 -2.32 7.36 10.19
N GLY A 30 -2.81 8.05 9.18
CA GLY A 30 -3.38 9.37 9.39
C GLY A 30 -4.60 9.33 10.29
N PHE A 31 -5.44 8.32 10.10
CA PHE A 31 -6.63 8.17 10.91
C PHE A 31 -6.30 7.90 12.37
N ILE A 32 -5.36 6.97 12.55
CA ILE A 32 -4.95 6.61 13.90
C ILE A 32 -4.31 7.79 14.60
N LEU A 33 -3.50 8.55 13.88
CA LEU A 33 -2.86 9.73 14.46
C LEU A 33 -3.89 10.76 14.90
N LEU A 34 -4.88 10.98 14.05
CA LEU A 34 -5.94 11.93 14.38
C LEU A 34 -6.70 11.49 15.61
N MET A 35 -7.01 10.21 15.68
CA MET A 35 -7.73 9.67 16.82
C MET A 35 -6.88 9.73 18.09
N ALA A 36 -5.61 9.42 17.96
CA ALA A 36 -4.71 9.45 19.10
C ALA A 36 -4.59 10.86 19.65
N GLU A 37 -4.51 11.83 18.78
CA GLU A 37 -4.42 13.23 19.20
C GLU A 37 -5.67 13.67 19.91
N ARG A 38 -6.80 13.25 19.40
CA ARG A 38 -8.08 13.60 20.01
C ARG A 38 -8.24 12.93 21.36
N SER A 39 -7.76 11.70 21.45
CA SER A 39 -7.88 10.97 22.70
C SER A 39 -7.04 11.60 23.80
N GLN A 40 -5.94 12.18 23.40
CA GLN A 40 -5.04 12.81 24.38
C GLN A 40 -5.52 14.20 24.80
N GLY A 41 -6.14 14.87 23.88
CA GLY A 41 -6.63 16.20 24.11
C GLY A 41 -7.92 16.19 24.86
#